data_eb5b02b87c3e4be3d045c80029ff2694
#
_entry.id   eb5b02b87c3e4be3d045c80029ff2694
#
_cell.length_a   1.000
_cell.length_b   1.000
_cell.length_c   1.000
_cell.angle_alpha   90.00
_cell.angle_beta   90.00
_cell.angle_gamma   90.00
#
_symmetry.space_group_name_H-M   'P 1'
#
loop_
_entity.id
_entity.type
_entity.pdbx_description
1 polymer ?
#
loop_
_entity_poly.entity_id
_entity_poly.type
_entity_poly.pdbx_seq_one_letter_code
_entity_poly.pdbx_strand_id
1 'polypeptide(L)'
;EILEQQHSNNVINHTHGTHVASIMAGSAVDGKYQGIAYESDIYLVDFNSYPEDFDNPDIHTSATAVLGFKYIFDKADELGKPCVINFSSCTSEMFTSQRILESEALESLVGPGRIIVAAAGNFGTNATYLIKEDDEQFAGAYITNGISGAGIISMDIVTPVNQNIRFNFLGMKLTGDQQIEGTIKFETDSIASMQGDTCILRTTVSMGDVELRVYKTDHEDERGDVFHVDGSLPNMAYLILCGATFLLDSDGPAWVYSDVSYCPLANIEGMPEYSCAQPGYTVSWPATLPFIIAVGATGYEATFTNIDGNTNDEMLMFEPDAPGLQAKFSSMGPTYDGLIKPDVVAPGMNINAAYNSFYSDFEGNRKYLTYKTKYNDKDYYYMAQSGTSMAAPVVAGVIALWLEANPKLT
;
A
#
# COMPACT_ATOMS: atom_id res chain seq x y z
N GLU A 1 -0.87 -31.30 -15.74
CA GLU A 1 -2.05 -30.39 -15.84
C GLU A 1 -1.63 -28.91 -15.86
N ILE A 2 -0.73 -28.46 -14.99
CA ILE A 2 -0.20 -27.07 -15.03
C ILE A 2 0.57 -26.78 -16.33
N LEU A 3 1.19 -27.78 -16.94
CA LEU A 3 1.91 -27.63 -18.21
C LEU A 3 0.98 -27.55 -19.43
N GLU A 4 -0.30 -27.91 -19.28
CA GLU A 4 -1.30 -27.85 -20.34
C GLU A 4 -2.16 -26.59 -20.27
N GLN A 5 -2.30 -25.97 -19.09
CA GLN A 5 -2.91 -24.68 -18.95
C GLN A 5 -1.85 -23.59 -19.18
N GLN A 6 -1.56 -23.39 -20.42
CA GLN A 6 -0.72 -22.28 -20.81
C GLN A 6 -1.48 -20.98 -20.53
N HIS A 7 -0.95 -20.24 -19.61
CA HIS A 7 -1.06 -18.80 -19.53
C HIS A 7 -2.08 -18.22 -18.60
N SER A 8 -1.54 -17.65 -17.59
CA SER A 8 -1.87 -16.28 -17.28
C SER A 8 -1.05 -15.37 -18.23
N ASN A 9 -1.67 -14.53 -18.98
CA ASN A 9 -1.02 -13.49 -19.75
C ASN A 9 -0.17 -12.55 -18.88
N ASN A 10 -0.41 -12.43 -17.58
CA ASN A 10 0.35 -11.66 -16.61
C ASN A 10 1.80 -12.14 -16.42
N VAL A 11 2.11 -13.36 -16.81
CA VAL A 11 3.47 -13.91 -16.74
C VAL A 11 4.50 -13.03 -17.47
N ILE A 12 4.11 -12.33 -18.51
CA ILE A 12 5.01 -11.49 -19.31
C ILE A 12 5.14 -10.06 -18.81
N ASN A 13 4.29 -9.60 -17.89
CA ASN A 13 4.20 -8.20 -17.51
C ASN A 13 4.71 -7.90 -16.10
N HIS A 14 4.92 -8.90 -15.25
CA HIS A 14 5.34 -8.69 -13.87
C HIS A 14 6.38 -9.71 -13.39
N THR A 15 7.24 -9.27 -12.48
CA THR A 15 8.26 -10.11 -11.82
C THR A 15 7.92 -10.38 -10.36
N HIS A 16 7.07 -9.57 -9.76
CA HIS A 16 6.83 -9.50 -8.32
C HIS A 16 6.31 -10.83 -7.73
N GLY A 17 5.26 -11.42 -8.28
CA GLY A 17 4.67 -12.66 -7.74
C GLY A 17 5.65 -13.85 -7.78
N THR A 18 6.45 -13.98 -8.86
CA THR A 18 7.51 -15.01 -8.96
C THR A 18 8.56 -14.82 -7.87
N HIS A 19 8.98 -13.59 -7.63
CA HIS A 19 9.96 -13.24 -6.61
C HIS A 19 9.45 -13.59 -5.20
N VAL A 20 8.24 -13.18 -4.88
CA VAL A 20 7.56 -13.44 -3.60
C VAL A 20 7.41 -14.94 -3.34
N ALA A 21 6.90 -15.71 -4.33
CA ALA A 21 6.75 -17.15 -4.22
C ALA A 21 8.09 -17.87 -4.00
N SER A 22 9.15 -17.38 -4.65
CA SER A 22 10.51 -17.93 -4.50
C SER A 22 11.06 -17.72 -3.08
N ILE A 23 10.83 -16.56 -2.45
CA ILE A 23 11.22 -16.31 -1.06
C ILE A 23 10.53 -17.29 -0.13
N MET A 24 9.22 -17.46 -0.31
CA MET A 24 8.42 -18.31 0.57
C MET A 24 8.77 -19.81 0.43
N ALA A 25 8.82 -20.32 -0.81
CA ALA A 25 8.84 -21.77 -1.06
C ALA A 25 9.65 -22.19 -2.29
N GLY A 26 10.53 -21.35 -2.82
CA GLY A 26 11.37 -21.70 -3.97
C GLY A 26 12.36 -22.81 -3.66
N SER A 27 12.56 -23.74 -4.62
CA SER A 27 13.60 -24.75 -4.50
C SER A 27 14.99 -24.14 -4.75
N ALA A 28 15.99 -24.66 -4.05
CA ALA A 28 17.37 -24.22 -4.22
C ALA A 28 17.88 -24.51 -5.65
N VAL A 29 18.64 -23.58 -6.21
CA VAL A 29 19.40 -23.79 -7.45
C VAL A 29 20.86 -23.65 -7.12
N ASP A 30 21.66 -24.63 -7.51
CA ASP A 30 23.09 -24.71 -7.20
C ASP A 30 23.42 -24.50 -5.70
N GLY A 31 22.51 -24.94 -4.81
CA GLY A 31 22.61 -24.78 -3.37
C GLY A 31 22.41 -23.34 -2.87
N LYS A 32 21.83 -22.46 -3.69
CA LYS A 32 21.57 -21.05 -3.39
C LYS A 32 20.10 -20.72 -3.50
N TYR A 33 19.72 -19.61 -2.89
CA TYR A 33 18.40 -18.97 -3.03
C TYR A 33 17.21 -19.92 -2.72
N GLN A 34 17.38 -20.74 -1.70
CA GLN A 34 16.31 -21.62 -1.22
C GLN A 34 15.27 -20.82 -0.45
N GLY A 35 14.01 -21.03 -0.76
CA GLY A 35 12.87 -20.49 -0.01
C GLY A 35 12.77 -21.12 1.38
N ILE A 36 12.07 -20.47 2.29
CA ILE A 36 11.96 -20.87 3.69
C ILE A 36 11.27 -22.25 3.80
N ALA A 37 10.13 -22.42 3.14
CA ALA A 37 9.30 -23.65 3.17
C ALA A 37 9.37 -24.39 1.81
N TYR A 38 10.56 -24.72 1.36
CA TYR A 38 10.86 -25.20 0.00
C TYR A 38 10.27 -26.57 -0.35
N GLU A 39 9.75 -27.33 0.62
CA GLU A 39 9.05 -28.61 0.40
C GLU A 39 7.53 -28.47 0.48
N SER A 40 7.01 -27.26 0.60
CA SER A 40 5.58 -27.01 0.65
C SER A 40 4.92 -27.12 -0.73
N ASP A 41 3.66 -27.54 -0.75
CA ASP A 41 2.82 -27.37 -1.94
C ASP A 41 2.53 -25.88 -2.14
N ILE A 42 2.58 -25.42 -3.39
CA ILE A 42 2.38 -24.01 -3.74
C ILE A 42 1.09 -23.89 -4.56
N TYR A 43 0.20 -23.00 -4.11
CA TYR A 43 -0.97 -22.54 -4.85
C TYR A 43 -0.81 -21.06 -5.18
N LEU A 44 -0.92 -20.73 -6.45
CA LEU A 44 -0.83 -19.36 -6.93
C LEU A 44 -2.19 -18.93 -7.46
N VAL A 45 -2.64 -17.76 -7.06
CA VAL A 45 -3.82 -17.10 -7.59
C VAL A 45 -3.37 -15.79 -8.20
N ASP A 46 -3.69 -15.62 -9.47
CA ASP A 46 -3.55 -14.36 -10.18
C ASP A 46 -4.92 -13.67 -10.22
N PHE A 47 -5.03 -12.52 -9.62
CA PHE A 47 -6.24 -11.70 -9.60
C PHE A 47 -6.02 -10.32 -10.24
N ASN A 48 -4.80 -10.05 -10.72
CA ASN A 48 -4.49 -8.83 -11.45
C ASN A 48 -4.86 -9.02 -12.91
N SER A 49 -5.80 -8.25 -13.37
CA SER A 49 -6.24 -8.30 -14.75
C SER A 49 -5.45 -7.33 -15.63
N TYR A 50 -5.57 -7.53 -16.92
CA TYR A 50 -4.97 -6.70 -17.97
C TYR A 50 -5.63 -5.34 -18.08
N PRO A 51 -4.89 -4.34 -18.64
CA PRO A 51 -5.49 -3.07 -19.01
C PRO A 51 -6.72 -3.21 -19.92
N GLU A 52 -6.76 -4.21 -20.78
CA GLU A 52 -7.92 -4.51 -21.63
C GLU A 52 -9.13 -5.06 -20.86
N ASP A 53 -8.92 -5.56 -19.65
CA ASP A 53 -10.00 -6.05 -18.79
C ASP A 53 -10.52 -4.97 -17.83
N PHE A 54 -9.90 -3.77 -17.79
CA PHE A 54 -10.35 -2.66 -16.95
C PHE A 54 -11.76 -2.17 -17.28
N ASP A 55 -12.25 -2.45 -18.49
CA ASP A 55 -13.63 -2.14 -18.89
C ASP A 55 -14.64 -3.17 -18.36
N ASN A 56 -14.20 -4.27 -17.74
CA ASN A 56 -15.09 -5.26 -17.16
C ASN A 56 -15.15 -5.11 -15.63
N PRO A 57 -16.16 -4.42 -15.09
CA PRO A 57 -16.27 -4.15 -13.66
C PRO A 57 -16.44 -5.42 -12.81
N ASP A 58 -16.83 -6.55 -13.41
CA ASP A 58 -17.04 -7.81 -12.70
C ASP A 58 -15.74 -8.52 -12.34
N ILE A 59 -14.61 -8.12 -12.94
CA ILE A 59 -13.30 -8.79 -12.76
C ILE A 59 -12.40 -8.03 -11.78
N HIS A 60 -12.66 -6.74 -11.55
CA HIS A 60 -11.78 -5.84 -10.77
C HIS A 60 -12.36 -5.37 -9.45
N THR A 61 -13.09 -6.23 -8.78
CA THR A 61 -13.61 -5.89 -7.46
C THR A 61 -12.70 -6.43 -6.36
N SER A 62 -12.68 -5.78 -5.21
CA SER A 62 -12.09 -6.31 -3.98
C SER A 62 -12.62 -7.72 -3.64
N ALA A 63 -13.82 -8.05 -4.07
CA ALA A 63 -14.39 -9.38 -3.97
C ALA A 63 -13.54 -10.46 -4.68
N THR A 64 -12.86 -10.14 -5.78
CA THR A 64 -11.98 -11.12 -6.47
C THR A 64 -10.78 -11.52 -5.62
N ALA A 65 -10.21 -10.60 -4.86
CA ALA A 65 -9.15 -10.92 -3.90
C ALA A 65 -9.67 -11.87 -2.81
N VAL A 66 -10.82 -11.59 -2.22
CA VAL A 66 -11.45 -12.46 -1.20
C VAL A 66 -11.75 -13.86 -1.76
N LEU A 67 -12.25 -13.95 -3.00
CA LEU A 67 -12.45 -15.22 -3.68
C LEU A 67 -11.14 -15.98 -3.91
N GLY A 68 -10.04 -15.28 -4.18
CA GLY A 68 -8.71 -15.86 -4.26
C GLY A 68 -8.25 -16.50 -2.95
N PHE A 69 -8.43 -15.81 -1.83
CA PHE A 69 -8.15 -16.35 -0.49
C PHE A 69 -8.99 -17.59 -0.22
N LYS A 70 -10.29 -17.50 -0.47
CA LYS A 70 -11.21 -18.63 -0.31
C LYS A 70 -10.78 -19.85 -1.16
N TYR A 71 -10.44 -19.64 -2.42
CA TYR A 71 -10.01 -20.71 -3.31
C TYR A 71 -8.79 -21.46 -2.76
N ILE A 72 -7.78 -20.74 -2.25
CA ILE A 72 -6.58 -21.36 -1.69
C ILE A 72 -6.94 -22.19 -0.44
N PHE A 73 -7.73 -21.66 0.48
CA PHE A 73 -8.14 -22.40 1.68
C PHE A 73 -9.03 -23.60 1.35
N ASP A 74 -9.96 -23.47 0.39
CA ASP A 74 -10.78 -24.61 -0.07
C ASP A 74 -9.88 -25.73 -0.63
N LYS A 75 -8.84 -25.40 -1.39
CA LYS A 75 -7.89 -26.39 -1.91
C LYS A 75 -7.07 -27.06 -0.81
N ALA A 76 -6.66 -26.33 0.18
CA ALA A 76 -5.97 -26.88 1.34
C ALA A 76 -6.89 -27.85 2.12
N ASP A 77 -8.15 -27.47 2.32
CA ASP A 77 -9.16 -28.30 2.99
C ASP A 77 -9.44 -29.61 2.20
N GLU A 78 -9.54 -29.52 0.86
CA GLU A 78 -9.68 -30.71 -0.01
C GLU A 78 -8.51 -31.71 0.17
N LEU A 79 -7.32 -31.20 0.48
CA LEU A 79 -6.13 -32.02 0.73
C LEU A 79 -5.96 -32.43 2.20
N GLY A 80 -6.77 -31.87 3.10
CA GLY A 80 -6.64 -32.06 4.55
C GLY A 80 -5.34 -31.48 5.13
N LYS A 81 -4.80 -30.42 4.52
CA LYS A 81 -3.56 -29.76 4.93
C LYS A 81 -3.80 -28.39 5.55
N PRO A 82 -2.99 -27.98 6.54
CA PRO A 82 -2.98 -26.58 6.97
C PRO A 82 -2.43 -25.68 5.87
N CYS A 83 -2.78 -24.40 5.93
CA CYS A 83 -2.42 -23.46 4.89
C CYS A 83 -2.07 -22.08 5.47
N VAL A 84 -1.02 -21.48 4.94
CA VAL A 84 -0.73 -20.06 5.13
C VAL A 84 -0.77 -19.36 3.76
N ILE A 85 -1.47 -18.25 3.71
CA ILE A 85 -1.52 -17.39 2.52
C ILE A 85 -0.57 -16.22 2.75
N ASN A 86 0.31 -15.97 1.78
CA ASN A 86 1.07 -14.73 1.71
C ASN A 86 0.39 -13.76 0.75
N PHE A 87 0.10 -12.56 1.22
CA PHE A 87 -0.47 -11.49 0.44
C PHE A 87 0.48 -10.28 0.41
N SER A 88 1.32 -10.22 -0.61
CA SER A 88 2.28 -9.13 -0.81
C SER A 88 1.71 -8.04 -1.71
N SER A 89 0.45 -7.70 -1.51
CA SER A 89 -0.26 -6.59 -2.13
C SER A 89 -0.97 -5.80 -1.05
N CYS A 90 -1.30 -4.55 -1.35
CA CYS A 90 -2.02 -3.71 -0.40
C CYS A 90 -2.85 -2.67 -1.15
N THR A 91 -3.85 -2.16 -0.48
CA THR A 91 -4.54 -0.95 -0.88
C THR A 91 -4.27 0.14 0.14
N SER A 92 -4.28 1.37 -0.30
CA SER A 92 -4.02 2.53 0.54
C SER A 92 -5.17 2.92 1.46
N GLU A 93 -6.30 2.24 1.35
CA GLU A 93 -7.45 2.50 2.21
C GLU A 93 -7.09 2.24 3.67
N MET A 94 -7.19 3.29 4.46
CA MET A 94 -6.75 3.31 5.85
C MET A 94 -7.87 2.86 6.79
N PHE A 95 -9.13 3.04 6.38
CA PHE A 95 -10.29 2.71 7.18
C PHE A 95 -10.82 1.32 6.85
N THR A 96 -10.83 0.45 7.84
CA THR A 96 -11.48 -0.87 7.73
C THR A 96 -12.95 -0.76 7.41
N SER A 97 -13.60 0.33 7.85
CA SER A 97 -15.01 0.61 7.56
C SER A 97 -15.35 0.76 6.08
N GLN A 98 -14.41 1.18 5.25
CA GLN A 98 -14.60 1.25 3.80
C GLN A 98 -14.67 -0.14 3.16
N ARG A 99 -14.23 -1.19 3.88
CA ARG A 99 -14.16 -2.58 3.42
C ARG A 99 -14.72 -3.56 4.44
N ILE A 100 -15.84 -3.19 5.07
CA ILE A 100 -16.46 -4.02 6.12
C ILE A 100 -16.78 -5.43 5.58
N LEU A 101 -17.45 -5.52 4.43
CA LEU A 101 -17.87 -6.81 3.87
C LEU A 101 -16.68 -7.70 3.51
N GLU A 102 -15.62 -7.14 2.94
CA GLU A 102 -14.40 -7.87 2.63
C GLU A 102 -13.68 -8.30 3.90
N SER A 103 -13.65 -7.44 4.90
CA SER A 103 -13.02 -7.74 6.20
C SER A 103 -13.76 -8.86 6.92
N GLU A 104 -15.09 -8.83 7.01
CA GLU A 104 -15.91 -9.90 7.56
C GLU A 104 -15.76 -11.22 6.79
N ALA A 105 -15.68 -11.13 5.46
CA ALA A 105 -15.46 -12.31 4.63
C ALA A 105 -14.08 -12.92 4.90
N LEU A 106 -13.00 -12.13 4.99
CA LEU A 106 -11.67 -12.60 5.33
C LEU A 106 -11.61 -13.19 6.75
N GLU A 107 -12.25 -12.56 7.74
CA GLU A 107 -12.33 -13.08 9.10
C GLU A 107 -12.98 -14.46 9.14
N SER A 108 -14.02 -14.67 8.35
CA SER A 108 -14.69 -15.97 8.26
C SER A 108 -13.82 -17.10 7.67
N LEU A 109 -12.75 -16.75 6.95
CA LEU A 109 -11.85 -17.71 6.30
C LEU A 109 -10.71 -18.16 7.20
N VAL A 110 -10.28 -17.34 8.15
CA VAL A 110 -9.16 -17.66 9.05
C VAL A 110 -9.58 -18.54 10.22
N GLY A 111 -8.64 -19.24 10.81
CA GLY A 111 -8.89 -20.12 11.95
C GLY A 111 -7.76 -21.12 12.16
N PRO A 112 -7.95 -22.13 13.00
CA PRO A 112 -6.92 -23.14 13.23
C PRO A 112 -6.42 -23.78 11.94
N GLY A 113 -5.12 -23.62 11.65
CA GLY A 113 -4.50 -24.12 10.43
C GLY A 113 -4.76 -23.28 9.18
N ARG A 114 -5.41 -22.12 9.29
CA ARG A 114 -5.68 -21.19 8.18
C ARG A 114 -5.25 -19.77 8.56
N ILE A 115 -4.10 -19.35 8.09
CA ILE A 115 -3.43 -18.10 8.48
C ILE A 115 -3.20 -17.22 7.24
N ILE A 116 -3.41 -15.93 7.39
CA ILE A 116 -3.10 -14.93 6.36
C ILE A 116 -1.97 -14.03 6.88
N VAL A 117 -0.95 -13.86 6.05
CA VAL A 117 0.17 -12.94 6.26
C VAL A 117 0.13 -11.87 5.19
N ALA A 118 0.19 -10.61 5.54
CA ALA A 118 0.16 -9.51 4.60
C ALA A 118 1.34 -8.54 4.79
N ALA A 119 1.81 -7.98 3.68
CA ALA A 119 2.77 -6.89 3.69
C ALA A 119 2.16 -5.63 4.29
N ALA A 120 2.88 -4.97 5.22
CA ALA A 120 2.36 -3.77 5.89
C ALA A 120 2.23 -2.54 4.96
N GLY A 121 2.95 -2.53 3.83
CA GLY A 121 3.03 -1.41 2.90
C GLY A 121 4.40 -0.73 2.89
N ASN A 122 4.66 0.09 1.89
CA ASN A 122 5.95 0.74 1.66
C ASN A 122 5.87 2.28 1.76
N PHE A 123 5.09 2.78 2.70
CA PHE A 123 4.76 4.19 2.85
C PHE A 123 5.34 4.82 4.12
N GLY A 124 6.34 4.19 4.75
CA GLY A 124 6.92 4.64 6.02
C GLY A 124 7.58 6.02 5.97
N THR A 125 7.97 6.49 4.79
CA THR A 125 8.53 7.84 4.59
C THR A 125 7.47 8.92 4.33
N ASN A 126 6.21 8.50 4.16
CA ASN A 126 5.13 9.43 3.88
C ASN A 126 4.50 9.94 5.18
N ALA A 127 4.13 11.20 5.19
CA ALA A 127 3.21 11.72 6.18
C ALA A 127 1.78 11.56 5.65
N THR A 128 0.88 11.06 6.47
CA THR A 128 -0.50 10.75 6.07
C THR A 128 -1.54 11.30 7.03
N TYR A 129 -1.10 11.86 8.13
CA TYR A 129 -2.04 12.43 9.07
C TYR A 129 -1.54 13.74 9.65
N LEU A 130 -2.47 14.53 10.17
CA LEU A 130 -2.21 15.67 11.03
C LEU A 130 -3.27 15.73 12.13
N ILE A 131 -2.88 16.30 13.25
CA ILE A 131 -3.78 16.59 14.36
C ILE A 131 -3.81 18.10 14.54
N LYS A 132 -5.00 18.64 14.66
CA LYS A 132 -5.25 19.98 15.20
C LYS A 132 -5.60 19.83 16.67
N GLU A 133 -4.75 20.31 17.54
CA GLU A 133 -5.00 20.28 18.97
C GLU A 133 -6.09 21.29 19.39
N ASP A 134 -6.62 21.12 20.58
CA ASP A 134 -7.73 21.94 21.10
C ASP A 134 -7.36 23.43 21.25
N ASP A 135 -6.12 23.71 21.58
CA ASP A 135 -5.58 25.07 21.77
C ASP A 135 -5.01 25.69 20.49
N GLU A 136 -5.00 24.98 19.39
CA GLU A 136 -4.56 25.48 18.09
C GLU A 136 -5.75 26.08 17.31
N GLN A 137 -5.49 27.14 16.57
CA GLN A 137 -6.50 27.74 15.70
C GLN A 137 -6.59 26.98 14.37
N PHE A 138 -5.44 26.56 13.82
CA PHE A 138 -5.33 25.95 12.51
C PHE A 138 -4.38 24.77 12.55
N ALA A 139 -4.62 23.80 11.68
CA ALA A 139 -3.64 22.80 11.29
C ALA A 139 -3.71 22.57 9.78
N GLY A 140 -2.58 22.44 9.13
CA GLY A 140 -2.56 22.28 7.70
C GLY A 140 -1.32 21.55 7.20
N ALA A 141 -1.36 21.21 5.93
CA ALA A 141 -0.27 20.54 5.24
C ALA A 141 -0.29 20.85 3.73
N TYR A 142 0.79 20.53 3.09
CA TYR A 142 0.88 20.44 1.64
C TYR A 142 0.49 19.04 1.20
N ILE A 143 -0.38 18.94 0.20
CA ILE A 143 -0.78 17.68 -0.42
C ILE A 143 0.11 17.43 -1.61
N THR A 144 0.84 16.33 -1.59
CA THR A 144 1.69 15.91 -2.71
C THR A 144 0.96 14.90 -3.58
N ASN A 145 1.46 14.69 -4.79
CA ASN A 145 0.94 13.62 -5.64
C ASN A 145 1.37 12.26 -5.09
N GLY A 146 0.41 11.37 -4.89
CA GLY A 146 0.67 9.98 -4.55
C GLY A 146 1.17 9.17 -5.75
N ILE A 147 1.41 7.89 -5.52
CA ILE A 147 1.89 6.93 -6.54
C ILE A 147 0.92 6.84 -7.72
N SER A 148 -0.36 6.99 -7.47
CA SER A 148 -1.40 6.96 -8.51
C SER A 148 -1.49 8.22 -9.36
N GLY A 149 -0.73 9.26 -9.04
CA GLY A 149 -0.40 10.41 -9.91
C GLY A 149 -1.56 11.26 -10.46
N ALA A 150 -2.79 11.04 -10.04
CA ALA A 150 -3.97 11.52 -10.75
C ALA A 150 -4.56 12.84 -10.22
N GLY A 151 -3.90 13.50 -9.27
CA GLY A 151 -4.48 14.68 -8.62
C GLY A 151 -5.78 14.40 -7.85
N ILE A 152 -5.96 13.17 -7.43
CA ILE A 152 -7.10 12.74 -6.62
C ILE A 152 -6.88 13.22 -5.20
N ILE A 153 -7.93 13.76 -4.60
CA ILE A 153 -8.01 14.08 -3.18
C ILE A 153 -8.88 13.01 -2.54
N SER A 154 -8.37 12.37 -1.49
CA SER A 154 -9.12 11.42 -0.68
C SER A 154 -8.59 11.52 0.76
N MET A 155 -9.39 12.04 1.67
CA MET A 155 -9.01 12.18 3.07
C MET A 155 -10.23 12.12 3.98
N ASP A 156 -10.00 11.72 5.22
CA ASP A 156 -11.02 11.69 6.26
C ASP A 156 -10.67 12.67 7.37
N ILE A 157 -11.69 13.36 7.88
CA ILE A 157 -11.60 14.30 8.98
C ILE A 157 -12.48 13.80 10.11
N VAL A 158 -11.88 13.54 11.27
CA VAL A 158 -12.59 13.14 12.49
C VAL A 158 -12.67 14.33 13.43
N THR A 159 -13.84 14.59 14.00
CA THR A 159 -14.04 15.69 14.95
C THR A 159 -15.01 15.26 16.05
N PRO A 160 -14.96 15.87 17.24
CA PRO A 160 -16.04 15.71 18.22
C PRO A 160 -17.41 16.00 17.61
N VAL A 161 -18.42 15.30 18.13
CA VAL A 161 -19.81 15.42 17.64
C VAL A 161 -20.30 16.86 17.66
N ASN A 162 -20.93 17.31 16.57
CA ASN A 162 -21.48 18.65 16.40
C ASN A 162 -20.44 19.79 16.44
N GLN A 163 -19.19 19.50 16.20
CA GLN A 163 -18.17 20.54 16.09
C GLN A 163 -18.24 21.26 14.74
N ASN A 164 -18.06 22.57 14.74
CA ASN A 164 -17.91 23.32 13.52
C ASN A 164 -16.50 23.11 12.95
N ILE A 165 -16.44 22.72 11.69
CA ILE A 165 -15.19 22.63 10.94
C ILE A 165 -15.30 23.43 9.66
N ARG A 166 -14.19 24.06 9.30
CA ARG A 166 -14.01 24.74 8.02
C ARG A 166 -12.65 24.32 7.47
N PHE A 167 -12.53 24.22 6.21
CA PHE A 167 -11.23 24.06 5.60
C PHE A 167 -11.07 24.94 4.38
N ASN A 168 -9.86 25.40 4.18
CA ASN A 168 -9.43 26.10 3.00
C ASN A 168 -8.54 25.17 2.19
N PHE A 169 -8.81 25.10 0.92
CA PHE A 169 -8.02 24.34 -0.03
C PHE A 169 -7.50 25.27 -1.10
N LEU A 170 -6.18 25.27 -1.27
CA LEU A 170 -5.52 26.07 -2.29
C LEU A 170 -4.71 25.16 -3.20
N GLY A 171 -5.27 24.86 -4.37
CA GLY A 171 -4.55 24.19 -5.44
C GLY A 171 -3.63 25.16 -6.17
N MET A 172 -2.41 24.74 -6.44
CA MET A 172 -1.39 25.54 -7.14
C MET A 172 -0.88 24.79 -8.36
N LYS A 173 -0.83 25.47 -9.49
CA LYS A 173 -0.10 24.98 -10.65
C LYS A 173 1.23 25.71 -10.73
N LEU A 174 2.30 24.93 -10.81
CA LEU A 174 3.66 25.47 -10.95
C LEU A 174 4.12 25.35 -12.41
N THR A 175 4.88 26.32 -12.87
CA THR A 175 5.62 26.23 -14.12
C THR A 175 6.87 25.37 -13.96
N GLY A 176 7.53 25.02 -15.08
CA GLY A 176 8.80 24.32 -15.05
C GLY A 176 9.91 24.99 -14.22
N ASP A 177 9.77 26.30 -13.97
CA ASP A 177 10.66 27.10 -13.12
C ASP A 177 10.15 27.24 -11.69
N GLN A 178 9.20 26.41 -11.28
CA GLN A 178 8.55 26.41 -9.95
C GLN A 178 7.83 27.74 -9.61
N GLN A 179 7.41 28.49 -10.61
CA GLN A 179 6.58 29.67 -10.42
C GLN A 179 5.10 29.28 -10.39
N ILE A 180 4.30 29.93 -9.56
CA ILE A 180 2.85 29.71 -9.50
C ILE A 180 2.21 30.23 -10.78
N GLU A 181 1.65 29.35 -11.61
CA GLU A 181 0.93 29.69 -12.85
C GLU A 181 -0.55 29.96 -12.60
N GLY A 182 -1.14 29.33 -11.58
CA GLY A 182 -2.53 29.52 -11.24
C GLY A 182 -2.84 28.99 -9.85
N THR A 183 -3.91 29.51 -9.26
CA THR A 183 -4.40 29.12 -7.94
C THR A 183 -5.89 28.79 -8.01
N ILE A 184 -6.28 27.77 -7.25
CA ILE A 184 -7.66 27.35 -7.05
C ILE A 184 -7.93 27.46 -5.57
N LYS A 185 -8.88 28.28 -5.17
CA LYS A 185 -9.20 28.46 -3.77
C LYS A 185 -10.62 27.96 -3.50
N PHE A 186 -10.75 27.11 -2.50
CA PHE A 186 -12.02 26.71 -1.91
C PHE A 186 -12.05 27.14 -0.44
N GLU A 187 -13.16 27.68 -0.04
CA GLU A 187 -13.46 27.91 1.37
C GLU A 187 -14.78 27.23 1.67
N THR A 188 -14.84 26.43 2.71
CA THR A 188 -16.08 25.86 3.19
C THR A 188 -16.63 26.72 4.32
N ASP A 189 -17.93 26.92 4.33
CA ASP A 189 -18.64 27.28 5.55
C ASP A 189 -18.67 26.09 6.50
N SER A 190 -19.24 26.24 7.68
CA SER A 190 -19.29 25.17 8.67
C SER A 190 -19.87 23.87 8.10
N ILE A 191 -19.09 22.80 8.09
CA ILE A 191 -19.50 21.47 7.61
C ILE A 191 -20.40 20.77 8.65
N ALA A 192 -20.21 21.05 9.94
CA ALA A 192 -21.01 20.44 11.02
C ALA A 192 -22.51 20.74 10.93
N SER A 193 -22.91 21.82 10.22
CA SER A 193 -24.32 22.14 9.95
C SER A 193 -24.96 21.25 8.90
N MET A 194 -24.20 20.35 8.27
CA MET A 194 -24.59 19.55 7.12
C MET A 194 -24.93 18.09 7.51
N GLN A 195 -25.55 17.87 8.68
CA GLN A 195 -25.91 16.54 9.12
C GLN A 195 -26.72 15.78 8.06
N GLY A 196 -26.12 14.74 7.50
CA GLY A 196 -26.73 13.84 6.54
C GLY A 196 -26.66 14.25 5.06
N ASP A 197 -26.17 15.44 4.74
CA ASP A 197 -26.10 15.91 3.36
C ASP A 197 -24.65 15.99 2.85
N THR A 198 -24.49 15.74 1.55
CA THR A 198 -23.22 15.92 0.84
C THR A 198 -23.08 17.37 0.40
N CYS A 199 -21.97 17.99 0.79
CA CYS A 199 -21.55 19.28 0.23
C CYS A 199 -20.72 19.03 -1.04
N ILE A 200 -21.15 19.61 -2.14
CA ILE A 200 -20.38 19.58 -3.38
C ILE A 200 -19.91 20.99 -3.66
N LEU A 201 -18.59 21.16 -3.59
CA LEU A 201 -17.92 22.41 -3.92
C LEU A 201 -17.45 22.34 -5.37
N ARG A 202 -17.96 23.21 -6.23
CA ARG A 202 -17.58 23.27 -7.63
C ARG A 202 -17.03 24.65 -7.96
N THR A 203 -15.92 24.66 -8.69
CA THR A 203 -15.41 25.88 -9.29
C THR A 203 -14.83 25.59 -10.67
N THR A 204 -14.91 26.57 -11.55
CA THR A 204 -14.25 26.54 -12.86
C THR A 204 -13.06 27.49 -12.82
N VAL A 205 -11.88 26.96 -13.10
CA VAL A 205 -10.65 27.72 -13.19
C VAL A 205 -10.05 27.60 -14.60
N SER A 206 -9.04 28.39 -14.90
CA SER A 206 -8.39 28.36 -16.22
C SER A 206 -7.82 26.97 -16.60
N MET A 207 -7.74 26.07 -15.64
CA MET A 207 -7.24 24.69 -15.81
C MET A 207 -8.34 23.64 -15.95
N GLY A 208 -9.61 24.01 -15.82
CA GLY A 208 -10.77 23.11 -15.89
C GLY A 208 -11.66 23.20 -14.66
N ASP A 209 -12.69 22.40 -14.66
CA ASP A 209 -13.62 22.30 -13.53
C ASP A 209 -12.99 21.51 -12.37
N VAL A 210 -13.19 22.00 -11.17
CA VAL A 210 -12.79 21.33 -9.91
C VAL A 210 -14.03 21.05 -9.10
N GLU A 211 -14.15 19.83 -8.65
CA GLU A 211 -15.19 19.37 -7.76
C GLU A 211 -14.56 18.71 -6.54
N LEU A 212 -14.90 19.20 -5.36
CA LEU A 212 -14.66 18.53 -4.09
C LEU A 212 -16.00 18.18 -3.46
N ARG A 213 -16.13 16.96 -3.00
CA ARG A 213 -17.26 16.48 -2.23
C ARG A 213 -16.84 16.30 -0.79
N VAL A 214 -17.65 16.82 0.12
CA VAL A 214 -17.49 16.61 1.56
C VAL A 214 -18.79 16.05 2.09
N TYR A 215 -18.74 14.91 2.75
CA TYR A 215 -19.92 14.27 3.31
C TYR A 215 -19.60 13.59 4.62
N LYS A 216 -20.58 13.59 5.52
CA LYS A 216 -20.51 12.81 6.74
C LYS A 216 -20.69 11.34 6.40
N THR A 217 -19.82 10.51 6.90
CA THR A 217 -19.87 9.06 6.71
C THR A 217 -20.75 8.39 7.78
N ASP A 218 -21.20 7.18 7.49
CA ASP A 218 -21.87 6.34 8.49
C ASP A 218 -20.86 5.60 9.40
N HIS A 219 -19.56 5.90 9.27
CA HIS A 219 -18.54 5.30 10.11
C HIS A 219 -18.64 5.83 11.54
N GLU A 220 -18.69 4.90 12.48
CA GLU A 220 -18.64 5.20 13.91
C GLU A 220 -17.20 5.31 14.39
N ASP A 221 -16.81 6.45 14.90
CA ASP A 221 -15.53 6.68 15.58
C ASP A 221 -15.80 7.14 17.01
N GLU A 222 -15.08 6.58 17.98
CA GLU A 222 -15.27 6.96 19.40
C GLU A 222 -14.97 8.44 19.69
N ARG A 223 -14.20 9.09 18.84
CA ARG A 223 -13.87 10.52 18.94
C ARG A 223 -14.99 11.42 18.43
N GLY A 224 -15.89 10.91 17.59
CA GLY A 224 -17.04 11.66 17.09
C GLY A 224 -17.40 11.42 15.63
N ASP A 225 -17.69 12.50 14.92
CA ASP A 225 -18.16 12.46 13.53
C ASP A 225 -16.98 12.31 12.55
N VAL A 226 -17.18 11.49 11.50
CA VAL A 226 -16.21 11.29 10.42
C VAL A 226 -16.74 11.91 9.14
N PHE A 227 -15.98 12.82 8.55
CA PHE A 227 -16.26 13.44 7.26
C PHE A 227 -15.26 12.96 6.22
N HIS A 228 -15.75 12.52 5.07
CA HIS A 228 -14.91 12.21 3.93
C HIS A 228 -14.84 13.37 2.96
N VAL A 229 -13.64 13.65 2.47
CA VAL A 229 -13.36 14.64 1.44
C VAL A 229 -12.80 13.93 0.23
N ASP A 230 -13.53 13.95 -0.88
CA ASP A 230 -13.05 13.40 -2.14
C ASP A 230 -13.13 14.41 -3.27
N GLY A 231 -12.30 14.23 -4.28
CA GLY A 231 -12.33 15.04 -5.46
C GLY A 231 -11.13 14.87 -6.36
N SER A 232 -11.08 15.70 -7.40
CA SER A 232 -9.93 15.71 -8.31
C SER A 232 -9.57 17.12 -8.74
N LEU A 233 -8.27 17.34 -8.91
CA LEU A 233 -7.74 18.58 -9.48
C LEU A 233 -7.51 18.36 -10.98
N PRO A 234 -8.01 19.26 -11.85
CA PRO A 234 -7.87 19.11 -13.27
C PRO A 234 -6.40 19.19 -13.71
N ASN A 235 -6.03 18.37 -14.68
CA ASN A 235 -4.71 18.38 -15.32
C ASN A 235 -3.50 18.12 -14.41
N MET A 236 -3.67 17.61 -13.18
CA MET A 236 -2.53 17.22 -12.35
C MET A 236 -1.79 15.98 -12.89
N ALA A 237 -2.41 15.18 -13.75
CA ALA A 237 -1.76 14.03 -14.39
C ALA A 237 -0.54 14.38 -15.25
N TYR A 238 -0.39 15.62 -15.67
CA TYR A 238 0.75 16.09 -16.47
C TYR A 238 1.81 16.85 -15.67
N LEU A 239 1.62 16.99 -14.36
CA LEU A 239 2.41 17.94 -13.58
C LEU A 239 3.08 17.28 -12.40
N ILE A 240 4.31 16.86 -12.60
CA ILE A 240 5.28 16.54 -11.54
C ILE A 240 5.43 17.71 -10.53
N LEU A 241 4.83 18.86 -10.81
CA LEU A 241 5.03 20.14 -10.12
C LEU A 241 3.73 20.79 -9.62
N CYS A 242 2.63 20.05 -9.47
CA CYS A 242 1.43 20.58 -8.85
C CYS A 242 1.27 20.09 -7.43
N GLY A 243 0.85 20.99 -6.59
CA GLY A 243 0.52 20.70 -5.22
C GLY A 243 -0.72 21.47 -4.78
N ALA A 244 -1.20 21.11 -3.63
CA ALA A 244 -2.27 21.82 -2.96
C ALA A 244 -1.91 22.01 -1.50
N THR A 245 -2.38 23.09 -0.90
CA THR A 245 -2.34 23.25 0.55
C THR A 245 -3.72 23.02 1.12
N PHE A 246 -3.75 22.45 2.29
CA PHE A 246 -4.95 22.22 3.06
C PHE A 246 -4.80 22.88 4.43
N LEU A 247 -5.78 23.66 4.85
CA LEU A 247 -5.80 24.32 6.15
C LEU A 247 -7.15 24.05 6.82
N LEU A 248 -7.11 23.37 7.94
CA LEU A 248 -8.26 23.07 8.78
C LEU A 248 -8.39 24.10 9.89
N ASP A 249 -9.59 24.65 10.03
CA ASP A 249 -10.04 25.51 11.14
C ASP A 249 -11.23 24.82 11.82
N SER A 250 -11.16 24.62 13.13
CA SER A 250 -12.23 23.96 13.90
C SER A 250 -12.30 24.53 15.32
N ASP A 251 -13.49 24.46 15.92
CA ASP A 251 -13.74 24.97 17.28
C ASP A 251 -13.07 24.10 18.38
N GLY A 252 -12.56 22.93 18.07
CA GLY A 252 -11.89 22.00 18.97
C GLY A 252 -10.89 21.10 18.21
N PRO A 253 -10.47 19.98 18.79
CA PRO A 253 -9.52 19.09 18.15
C PRO A 253 -10.08 18.47 16.88
N ALA A 254 -9.21 18.13 15.95
CA ALA A 254 -9.56 17.41 14.74
C ALA A 254 -8.40 16.56 14.26
N TRP A 255 -8.71 15.43 13.67
CA TRP A 255 -7.74 14.48 13.12
C TRP A 255 -8.00 14.34 11.63
N VAL A 256 -6.99 14.54 10.81
CA VAL A 256 -7.06 14.40 9.36
C VAL A 256 -6.19 13.24 8.93
N TYR A 257 -6.74 12.36 8.12
CA TYR A 257 -6.05 11.21 7.54
C TYR A 257 -6.18 11.27 6.02
N SER A 258 -5.06 11.25 5.33
CA SER A 258 -5.01 11.29 3.86
C SER A 258 -4.69 9.93 3.28
N ASP A 259 -5.24 9.62 2.12
CA ASP A 259 -4.90 8.43 1.38
C ASP A 259 -3.48 8.56 0.79
N VAL A 260 -2.59 7.72 1.25
CA VAL A 260 -1.16 7.75 0.90
C VAL A 260 -0.88 7.48 -0.57
N SER A 261 -1.76 6.76 -1.27
CA SER A 261 -1.59 6.47 -2.69
C SER A 261 -2.02 7.63 -3.59
N TYR A 262 -2.91 8.47 -3.11
CA TYR A 262 -3.47 9.57 -3.88
C TYR A 262 -2.96 10.94 -3.43
N CYS A 263 -3.00 11.22 -2.14
CA CYS A 263 -2.72 12.56 -1.60
C CYS A 263 -1.89 12.54 -0.30
N PRO A 264 -0.68 11.95 -0.31
CA PRO A 264 0.20 12.02 0.85
C PRO A 264 0.49 13.48 1.23
N LEU A 265 0.68 13.70 2.51
CA LEU A 265 0.93 15.02 3.08
C LEU A 265 2.43 15.32 3.14
N ALA A 266 2.77 16.61 3.15
CA ALA A 266 4.12 17.09 3.38
C ALA A 266 4.08 18.42 4.13
N ASN A 267 5.21 18.80 4.70
CA ASN A 267 5.38 20.05 5.40
C ASN A 267 6.07 21.08 4.50
N ILE A 268 5.69 22.36 4.65
CA ILE A 268 6.28 23.46 3.90
C ILE A 268 7.23 24.22 4.84
N GLU A 269 8.52 24.20 4.52
CA GLU A 269 9.52 24.93 5.29
C GLU A 269 9.20 26.44 5.34
N GLY A 270 9.20 27.02 6.53
CA GLY A 270 8.91 28.44 6.75
C GLY A 270 7.42 28.80 6.81
N MET A 271 6.51 27.83 6.70
CA MET A 271 5.06 28.03 6.84
C MET A 271 4.50 27.09 7.92
N PRO A 272 4.56 27.47 9.21
CA PRO A 272 4.16 26.61 10.32
C PRO A 272 2.72 26.09 10.20
N GLU A 273 1.80 26.92 9.72
CA GLU A 273 0.40 26.58 9.52
C GLU A 273 0.16 25.47 8.49
N TYR A 274 1.13 25.22 7.60
CA TYR A 274 1.12 24.12 6.60
C TYR A 274 2.20 23.06 6.87
N SER A 275 2.61 22.92 8.12
CA SER A 275 3.69 22.03 8.54
C SER A 275 3.27 21.12 9.69
N CYS A 276 2.00 20.72 9.71
CA CYS A 276 1.42 19.89 10.76
C CYS A 276 1.39 18.39 10.39
N ALA A 277 1.82 18.03 9.17
CA ALA A 277 1.81 16.63 8.73
C ALA A 277 2.82 15.79 9.51
N GLN A 278 2.40 14.58 9.90
CA GLN A 278 3.18 13.67 10.73
C GLN A 278 3.29 12.29 10.06
N PRO A 279 4.41 11.56 10.29
CA PRO A 279 4.55 10.18 9.85
C PRO A 279 3.74 9.24 10.75
N GLY A 280 3.30 8.12 10.19
CA GLY A 280 2.52 7.10 10.89
C GLY A 280 1.20 6.80 10.18
N TYR A 281 0.42 5.87 10.71
CA TYR A 281 -0.86 5.45 10.14
C TYR A 281 -0.75 5.02 8.66
N THR A 282 0.39 4.42 8.28
CA THR A 282 0.67 4.06 6.88
C THR A 282 0.50 2.57 6.60
N VAL A 283 0.13 1.77 7.60
CA VAL A 283 -0.18 0.35 7.39
C VAL A 283 -1.41 0.23 6.52
N SER A 284 -1.30 -0.57 5.47
CA SER A 284 -2.30 -0.67 4.41
C SER A 284 -3.21 -1.89 4.59
N TRP A 285 -4.45 -1.80 4.11
CA TRP A 285 -5.35 -2.95 4.09
C TRP A 285 -4.79 -4.08 3.17
N PRO A 286 -4.88 -5.38 3.50
CA PRO A 286 -5.57 -5.95 4.66
C PRO A 286 -4.70 -6.13 5.92
N ALA A 287 -3.45 -5.65 5.92
CA ALA A 287 -2.56 -5.76 7.07
C ALA A 287 -3.04 -4.96 8.31
N THR A 288 -3.97 -4.03 8.13
CA THR A 288 -4.66 -3.32 9.22
C THR A 288 -5.58 -4.22 10.04
N LEU A 289 -6.04 -5.35 9.51
CA LEU A 289 -7.02 -6.22 10.16
C LEU A 289 -6.43 -6.97 11.36
N PRO A 290 -7.16 -7.10 12.48
CA PRO A 290 -6.64 -7.67 13.73
C PRO A 290 -6.26 -9.14 13.61
N PHE A 291 -6.91 -9.89 12.74
CA PHE A 291 -6.72 -11.34 12.52
C PHE A 291 -5.72 -11.67 11.39
N ILE A 292 -5.13 -10.66 10.73
CA ILE A 292 -4.11 -10.82 9.70
C ILE A 292 -2.74 -10.46 10.29
N ILE A 293 -1.73 -11.27 10.02
CA ILE A 293 -0.36 -10.99 10.46
C ILE A 293 0.27 -9.98 9.52
N ALA A 294 0.42 -8.75 10.00
CA ALA A 294 1.05 -7.65 9.28
C ALA A 294 2.57 -7.72 9.42
N VAL A 295 3.28 -7.66 8.30
CA VAL A 295 4.74 -7.77 8.28
C VAL A 295 5.38 -6.49 7.75
N GLY A 296 6.16 -5.83 8.60
CA GLY A 296 7.06 -4.75 8.24
C GLY A 296 8.41 -5.26 7.73
N ALA A 297 9.21 -4.37 7.17
CA ALA A 297 10.52 -4.70 6.63
C ALA A 297 11.67 -4.19 7.49
N THR A 298 12.75 -4.97 7.55
CA THR A 298 14.06 -4.53 8.06
C THR A 298 15.09 -4.49 6.95
N GLY A 299 16.14 -3.70 7.13
CA GLY A 299 17.35 -3.77 6.34
C GLY A 299 17.94 -5.17 6.39
N TYR A 300 18.51 -5.62 5.27
CA TYR A 300 19.24 -6.88 5.16
C TYR A 300 20.61 -6.62 4.54
N GLU A 301 20.65 -6.27 3.27
CA GLU A 301 21.88 -5.87 2.57
C GLU A 301 21.72 -4.44 2.06
N ALA A 302 22.71 -3.58 2.37
CA ALA A 302 22.69 -2.19 1.91
C ALA A 302 22.94 -2.11 0.39
N THR A 303 23.71 -3.05 -0.16
CA THR A 303 24.07 -3.08 -1.59
C THR A 303 24.02 -4.50 -2.13
N PHE A 304 23.92 -4.64 -3.44
CA PHE A 304 24.08 -5.92 -4.11
C PHE A 304 24.92 -5.76 -5.38
N THR A 305 25.54 -6.84 -5.84
CA THR A 305 26.29 -6.86 -7.10
C THR A 305 25.46 -7.56 -8.17
N ASN A 306 25.26 -6.90 -9.31
CA ASN A 306 24.52 -7.46 -10.43
C ASN A 306 25.34 -8.45 -11.26
N ILE A 307 24.70 -9.12 -12.23
CA ILE A 307 25.35 -10.10 -13.12
C ILE A 307 26.47 -9.52 -13.99
N ASP A 308 26.51 -8.21 -14.17
CA ASP A 308 27.54 -7.50 -14.93
C ASP A 308 28.72 -7.06 -14.05
N GLY A 309 28.68 -7.38 -12.74
CA GLY A 309 29.73 -7.06 -11.76
C GLY A 309 29.64 -5.64 -11.19
N ASN A 310 28.57 -4.91 -11.47
CA ASN A 310 28.35 -3.57 -10.91
C ASN A 310 27.69 -3.67 -9.53
N THR A 311 28.24 -2.94 -8.57
CA THR A 311 27.60 -2.78 -7.27
C THR A 311 26.59 -1.65 -7.35
N ASN A 312 25.35 -1.94 -7.02
CA ASN A 312 24.24 -0.98 -7.10
C ASN A 312 23.92 -0.47 -5.70
N ASP A 313 24.32 0.76 -5.43
CA ASP A 313 23.93 1.58 -4.31
C ASP A 313 22.95 2.69 -4.72
N GLU A 314 22.96 3.09 -6.00
CA GLU A 314 22.15 4.18 -6.54
C GLU A 314 20.78 3.73 -7.04
N MET A 315 20.47 2.44 -6.97
CA MET A 315 19.28 1.88 -7.65
C MET A 315 18.20 1.43 -6.72
N LEU A 316 18.34 1.74 -5.48
CA LEU A 316 17.40 1.40 -4.46
C LEU A 316 16.16 2.30 -4.64
N MET A 317 15.00 1.69 -4.81
CA MET A 317 13.73 2.41 -4.68
C MET A 317 13.63 3.09 -3.31
N PHE A 318 14.50 2.67 -2.38
CA PHE A 318 14.57 3.12 -1.00
C PHE A 318 16.02 3.31 -0.58
N GLU A 319 16.28 4.28 0.28
CA GLU A 319 17.61 4.49 0.86
C GLU A 319 18.07 3.24 1.64
N PRO A 320 19.36 2.85 1.54
CA PRO A 320 19.90 1.70 2.26
C PRO A 320 19.86 1.93 3.76
N ASP A 321 19.26 0.97 4.47
CA ASP A 321 19.23 0.94 5.92
C ASP A 321 20.18 -0.15 6.46
N ALA A 322 20.68 0.05 7.68
CA ALA A 322 21.54 -0.93 8.31
C ALA A 322 20.80 -2.26 8.56
N PRO A 323 21.49 -3.41 8.42
CA PRO A 323 20.89 -4.71 8.71
C PRO A 323 20.26 -4.77 10.08
N GLY A 324 19.03 -5.30 10.16
CA GLY A 324 18.29 -5.48 11.39
C GLY A 324 17.56 -4.23 11.90
N LEU A 325 17.81 -3.04 11.33
CA LEU A 325 16.99 -1.87 11.63
C LEU A 325 15.73 -1.87 10.76
N GLN A 326 14.68 -1.24 11.25
CA GLN A 326 13.48 -1.02 10.45
C GLN A 326 13.84 -0.26 9.18
N ALA A 327 13.42 -0.77 8.04
CA ALA A 327 13.60 -0.08 6.77
C ALA A 327 12.71 1.17 6.74
N LYS A 328 13.27 2.32 6.32
CA LYS A 328 12.56 3.61 6.30
C LYS A 328 11.26 3.57 5.52
N PHE A 329 11.24 2.80 4.43
CA PHE A 329 10.04 2.64 3.62
C PHE A 329 8.94 1.82 4.30
N SER A 330 9.27 0.99 5.30
CA SER A 330 8.31 0.11 5.95
C SER A 330 7.19 0.91 6.61
N SER A 331 5.96 0.65 6.21
CA SER A 331 4.78 1.29 6.79
C SER A 331 4.72 1.10 8.30
N MET A 332 4.21 2.12 8.98
CA MET A 332 4.17 2.24 10.44
C MET A 332 2.74 2.45 10.91
N GLY A 333 2.41 1.82 12.04
CA GLY A 333 1.19 2.08 12.78
C GLY A 333 1.29 3.29 13.73
N PRO A 334 0.31 3.42 14.63
CA PRO A 334 -0.82 2.49 14.80
C PRO A 334 -1.74 2.46 13.58
N THR A 335 -2.69 1.53 13.55
CA THR A 335 -3.81 1.63 12.60
C THR A 335 -4.76 2.73 13.05
N TYR A 336 -5.66 3.13 12.19
CA TYR A 336 -6.69 4.11 12.51
C TYR A 336 -7.52 3.72 13.76
N ASP A 337 -7.83 2.44 13.91
CA ASP A 337 -8.57 1.87 15.06
C ASP A 337 -7.68 1.70 16.31
N GLY A 338 -6.46 2.23 16.29
CA GLY A 338 -5.53 2.20 17.42
C GLY A 338 -4.78 0.88 17.62
N LEU A 339 -4.87 -0.08 16.70
CA LEU A 339 -4.12 -1.33 16.78
C LEU A 339 -2.63 -1.09 16.54
N ILE A 340 -1.79 -1.75 17.33
CA ILE A 340 -0.34 -1.73 17.10
C ILE A 340 -0.01 -2.68 15.95
N LYS A 341 0.37 -2.10 14.81
CA LYS A 341 0.80 -2.79 13.60
C LYS A 341 2.10 -2.13 13.07
N PRO A 342 2.94 -2.83 12.30
CA PRO A 342 2.87 -4.26 11.97
C PRO A 342 3.11 -5.14 13.20
N ASP A 343 2.67 -6.42 13.16
CA ASP A 343 2.83 -7.38 14.26
C ASP A 343 4.27 -7.86 14.40
N VAL A 344 4.95 -8.02 13.25
CA VAL A 344 6.34 -8.49 13.17
C VAL A 344 7.07 -7.79 12.05
N VAL A 345 8.40 -7.91 12.06
CA VAL A 345 9.26 -7.46 10.97
C VAL A 345 10.15 -8.60 10.48
N ALA A 346 10.52 -8.57 9.20
CA ALA A 346 11.45 -9.52 8.59
C ALA A 346 12.36 -8.82 7.58
N PRO A 347 13.45 -9.45 7.12
CA PRO A 347 14.30 -8.90 6.06
C PRO A 347 13.49 -8.61 4.79
N GLY A 348 13.54 -7.36 4.33
CA GLY A 348 12.78 -6.90 3.17
C GLY A 348 13.56 -5.99 2.22
N MET A 349 14.86 -5.77 2.46
CA MET A 349 15.70 -4.93 1.61
C MET A 349 16.73 -5.75 0.84
N ASN A 350 16.81 -5.55 -0.46
CA ASN A 350 17.74 -6.21 -1.38
C ASN A 350 17.69 -7.74 -1.30
N ILE A 351 16.49 -8.28 -1.17
CA ILE A 351 16.27 -9.72 -1.09
C ILE A 351 16.42 -10.34 -2.47
N ASN A 352 17.30 -11.34 -2.56
CA ASN A 352 17.56 -12.08 -3.79
C ASN A 352 16.61 -13.26 -3.94
N ALA A 353 15.80 -13.26 -5.00
CA ALA A 353 14.88 -14.36 -5.31
C ALA A 353 14.64 -14.48 -6.82
N ALA A 354 13.87 -15.48 -7.25
CA ALA A 354 13.69 -15.79 -8.66
C ALA A 354 13.09 -14.62 -9.45
N TYR A 355 13.66 -14.39 -10.61
CA TYR A 355 13.17 -13.46 -11.61
C TYR A 355 12.22 -14.17 -12.58
N ASN A 356 11.13 -13.53 -12.97
CA ASN A 356 10.28 -14.04 -14.04
C ASN A 356 11.00 -13.93 -15.40
N SER A 357 11.60 -15.02 -15.85
CA SER A 357 12.39 -15.05 -17.10
C SER A 357 11.55 -14.90 -18.38
N PHE A 358 10.23 -14.79 -18.26
CA PHE A 358 9.33 -14.48 -19.37
C PHE A 358 8.90 -13.01 -19.40
N TYR A 359 9.37 -12.20 -18.44
CA TYR A 359 9.04 -10.78 -18.39
C TYR A 359 9.59 -10.03 -19.61
N SER A 360 8.75 -9.20 -20.22
CA SER A 360 9.04 -8.55 -21.51
C SER A 360 10.14 -7.49 -21.43
N ASP A 361 10.31 -6.83 -20.27
CA ASP A 361 11.33 -5.81 -20.06
C ASP A 361 12.57 -6.37 -19.35
N PHE A 362 13.24 -7.32 -19.99
CA PHE A 362 14.46 -7.91 -19.45
C PHE A 362 15.60 -6.88 -19.34
N GLU A 363 15.77 -6.03 -20.35
CA GLU A 363 16.87 -5.06 -20.39
C GLU A 363 16.71 -3.96 -19.34
N GLY A 364 15.49 -3.48 -19.10
CA GLY A 364 15.20 -2.52 -18.03
C GLY A 364 15.49 -3.07 -16.64
N ASN A 365 15.29 -4.37 -16.45
CA ASN A 365 15.51 -5.05 -15.16
C ASN A 365 16.93 -5.61 -15.02
N ARG A 366 17.75 -5.66 -16.10
CA ARG A 366 19.07 -6.28 -16.10
C ARG A 366 19.98 -5.80 -14.96
N LYS A 367 19.86 -4.54 -14.62
CA LYS A 367 20.64 -3.92 -13.55
C LYS A 367 20.34 -4.49 -12.15
N TYR A 368 19.17 -5.08 -11.93
CA TYR A 368 18.77 -5.70 -10.66
C TYR A 368 19.05 -7.22 -10.62
N LEU A 369 19.47 -7.82 -11.75
CA LEU A 369 19.75 -9.25 -11.80
C LEU A 369 21.06 -9.56 -11.08
N THR A 370 21.04 -10.50 -10.15
CA THR A 370 22.19 -10.81 -9.28
C THR A 370 22.81 -12.16 -9.57
N TYR A 371 22.04 -13.08 -10.13
CA TYR A 371 22.53 -14.42 -10.43
C TYR A 371 21.88 -14.98 -11.69
N LYS A 372 22.65 -15.78 -12.43
CA LYS A 372 22.19 -16.47 -13.64
C LYS A 372 22.48 -17.97 -13.51
N THR A 373 21.51 -18.78 -13.86
CA THR A 373 21.65 -20.25 -13.93
C THR A 373 21.08 -20.78 -15.23
N LYS A 374 21.36 -22.03 -15.54
CA LYS A 374 20.83 -22.75 -16.71
C LYS A 374 20.00 -23.94 -16.30
N TYR A 375 18.84 -24.13 -16.96
CA TYR A 375 18.05 -25.33 -16.87
C TYR A 375 17.45 -25.66 -18.24
N ASN A 376 17.62 -26.89 -18.73
CA ASN A 376 17.18 -27.33 -20.06
C ASN A 376 17.56 -26.34 -21.19
N ASP A 377 18.82 -25.94 -21.21
CA ASP A 377 19.42 -24.99 -22.17
C ASP A 377 18.83 -23.57 -22.18
N LYS A 378 17.94 -23.25 -21.25
CA LYS A 378 17.42 -21.89 -21.02
C LYS A 378 18.14 -21.22 -19.86
N ASP A 379 18.33 -19.91 -19.99
CA ASP A 379 18.84 -19.07 -18.94
C ASP A 379 17.71 -18.62 -18.01
N TYR A 380 17.95 -18.73 -16.70
CA TYR A 380 17.07 -18.25 -15.65
C TYR A 380 17.86 -17.33 -14.73
N TYR A 381 17.15 -16.39 -14.11
CA TYR A 381 17.79 -15.34 -13.34
C TYR A 381 17.18 -15.20 -11.95
N TYR A 382 17.95 -14.59 -11.07
CA TYR A 382 17.55 -14.10 -9.78
C TYR A 382 17.78 -12.60 -9.74
N MET A 383 16.98 -11.88 -8.98
CA MET A 383 17.08 -10.44 -8.85
C MET A 383 16.96 -9.99 -7.40
N ALA A 384 17.53 -8.82 -7.10
CA ALA A 384 17.31 -8.14 -5.84
C ALA A 384 16.08 -7.24 -5.93
N GLN A 385 15.19 -7.37 -4.94
CA GLN A 385 14.04 -6.47 -4.75
C GLN A 385 13.93 -6.04 -3.29
N SER A 386 13.30 -4.88 -3.05
CA SER A 386 13.05 -4.35 -1.71
C SER A 386 11.57 -4.03 -1.53
N GLY A 387 11.07 -4.26 -0.33
CA GLY A 387 9.68 -3.99 0.04
C GLY A 387 9.22 -4.85 1.21
N THR A 388 8.18 -4.44 1.89
CA THR A 388 7.45 -5.30 2.84
C THR A 388 6.88 -6.54 2.14
N SER A 389 6.68 -6.46 0.82
CA SER A 389 6.35 -7.59 -0.05
C SER A 389 7.39 -8.70 -0.04
N MET A 390 8.66 -8.42 0.28
CA MET A 390 9.74 -9.38 0.40
C MET A 390 9.87 -9.90 1.83
N ALA A 391 9.47 -9.11 2.81
CA ALA A 391 9.46 -9.49 4.22
C ALA A 391 8.30 -10.44 4.56
N ALA A 392 7.10 -10.18 4.03
CA ALA A 392 5.91 -11.00 4.29
C ALA A 392 6.11 -12.50 3.94
N PRO A 393 6.65 -12.87 2.75
CA PRO A 393 6.85 -14.27 2.41
C PRO A 393 7.89 -14.98 3.28
N VAL A 394 8.83 -14.27 3.91
CA VAL A 394 9.73 -14.86 4.92
C VAL A 394 8.93 -15.35 6.12
N VAL A 395 8.06 -14.49 6.66
CA VAL A 395 7.19 -14.83 7.80
C VAL A 395 6.21 -15.93 7.42
N ALA A 396 5.59 -15.86 6.24
CA ALA A 396 4.67 -16.88 5.75
C ALA A 396 5.36 -18.26 5.61
N GLY A 397 6.60 -18.28 5.11
CA GLY A 397 7.40 -19.49 5.05
C GLY A 397 7.69 -20.10 6.43
N VAL A 398 8.05 -19.27 7.42
CA VAL A 398 8.24 -19.71 8.81
C VAL A 398 6.94 -20.29 9.39
N ILE A 399 5.81 -19.63 9.15
CA ILE A 399 4.50 -20.12 9.60
C ILE A 399 4.15 -21.45 8.94
N ALA A 400 4.49 -21.65 7.65
CA ALA A 400 4.28 -22.93 6.99
C ALA A 400 5.03 -24.08 7.70
N LEU A 401 6.28 -23.85 8.13
CA LEU A 401 7.04 -24.81 8.92
C LEU A 401 6.42 -25.04 10.33
N TRP A 402 5.87 -24.00 10.94
CA TRP A 402 5.16 -24.16 12.21
C TRP A 402 3.86 -24.93 12.07
N LEU A 403 3.14 -24.72 10.97
CA LEU A 403 1.91 -25.47 10.63
C LEU A 403 2.21 -26.94 10.32
N GLU A 404 3.36 -27.28 9.74
CA GLU A 404 3.81 -28.65 9.61
C GLU A 404 3.96 -29.34 10.99
N ALA A 405 4.58 -28.62 11.95
CA ALA A 405 4.76 -29.12 13.30
C ALA A 405 3.45 -29.13 14.14
N ASN A 406 2.57 -28.16 13.91
CA ASN A 406 1.28 -28.03 14.58
C ASN A 406 0.19 -27.56 13.60
N PRO A 407 -0.52 -28.48 12.95
CA PRO A 407 -1.51 -28.15 11.92
C PRO A 407 -2.74 -27.34 12.39
N LYS A 408 -2.90 -27.15 13.70
CA LYS A 408 -3.99 -26.39 14.32
C LYS A 408 -3.54 -25.07 14.94
N LEU A 409 -2.36 -24.60 14.58
CA LEU A 409 -1.86 -23.29 15.02
C LEU A 409 -2.85 -22.19 14.56
N THR A 410 -3.07 -21.19 15.43
CA THR A 410 -3.91 -20.00 15.20
C THR A 410 -3.06 -18.76 15.34
#